data_dc21b5b4e8b162e8e77bfa2047b8e26f
#
_entry.id   dc21b5b4e8b162e8e77bfa2047b8e26f
#
_cell.length_a   1.000
_cell.length_b   1.000
_cell.length_c   1.000
_cell.angle_alpha   90.00
_cell.angle_beta   90.00
_cell.angle_gamma   90.00
#
_symmetry.space_group_name_H-M   'P 1'
#
loop_
_entity.id
_entity.type
_entity.pdbx_description
1 polymer ?
#
loop_
_entity_poly.entity_id
_entity_poly.type
_entity_poly.pdbx_seq_one_letter_code
_entity_poly.pdbx_strand_id
1 'polypeptide(L)'
;MNNYKHLSGFFARISNDEEINPTHISLYMALFQFWNCNLFKNPVTISRDEVMQISKISSKATYHKCLKNLHALGYINYEPSFNSFKGSQVHMVCLAKKIQK
;
A
#
# COMPACT_ATOMS: atom_id res chain seq x y z
N MET A 1 -5.06 -4.01 -15.76
CA MET A 1 -5.28 -2.77 -15.00
C MET A 1 -4.46 -1.64 -15.58
N ASN A 2 -5.00 -0.44 -15.56
CA ASN A 2 -4.31 0.75 -16.07
C ASN A 2 -3.57 1.44 -14.91
N ASN A 3 -2.24 1.39 -14.96
CA ASN A 3 -1.40 1.96 -13.89
C ASN A 3 -1.58 3.46 -13.74
N TYR A 4 -1.76 4.17 -14.84
CA TYR A 4 -1.96 5.62 -14.81
C TYR A 4 -3.24 5.99 -14.06
N LYS A 5 -4.32 5.27 -14.33
CA LYS A 5 -5.60 5.55 -13.70
C LYS A 5 -5.55 5.22 -12.21
N HIS A 6 -4.88 4.12 -11.86
CA HIS A 6 -4.75 3.75 -10.45
C HIS A 6 -3.95 4.80 -9.68
N LEU A 7 -2.77 5.16 -10.19
CA LEU A 7 -1.92 6.15 -9.51
C LEU A 7 -2.57 7.53 -9.49
N SER A 8 -3.24 7.92 -10.58
CA SER A 8 -3.98 9.18 -10.59
C SER A 8 -5.08 9.17 -9.54
N GLY A 9 -5.78 8.04 -9.39
CA GLY A 9 -6.81 7.90 -8.37
C GLY A 9 -6.22 8.00 -6.97
N PHE A 10 -5.06 7.37 -6.76
CA PHE A 10 -4.38 7.45 -5.47
C PHE A 10 -4.02 8.90 -5.14
N PHE A 11 -3.36 9.59 -6.06
CA PHE A 11 -2.94 10.97 -5.80
C PHE A 11 -4.11 11.93 -5.67
N ALA A 12 -5.18 11.71 -6.43
CA ALA A 12 -6.39 12.50 -6.27
C ALA A 12 -6.98 12.32 -4.88
N ARG A 13 -6.99 11.08 -4.38
CA ARG A 13 -7.56 10.79 -3.07
C ARG A 13 -6.74 11.38 -1.95
N ILE A 14 -5.41 11.23 -1.99
CA ILE A 14 -4.57 11.73 -0.89
C ILE A 14 -4.50 13.25 -0.84
N SER A 15 -4.76 13.94 -1.97
CA SER A 15 -4.76 15.39 -1.96
C SER A 15 -5.86 15.97 -1.09
N ASN A 16 -6.89 15.17 -0.79
CA ASN A 16 -8.00 15.56 0.07
C ASN A 16 -7.99 14.81 1.41
N ASP A 17 -6.93 14.07 1.69
CA ASP A 17 -6.83 13.26 2.90
C ASP A 17 -5.71 13.79 3.79
N GLU A 18 -6.08 14.58 4.79
CA GLU A 18 -5.11 15.24 5.66
C GLU A 18 -4.38 14.27 6.58
N GLU A 19 -4.86 13.03 6.71
CA GLU A 19 -4.21 12.04 7.56
C GLU A 19 -3.02 11.37 6.86
N ILE A 20 -2.89 11.57 5.56
CA ILE A 20 -1.79 10.98 4.79
C ILE A 20 -0.59 11.92 4.82
N ASN A 21 0.56 11.38 5.22
CA ASN A 21 1.82 12.11 5.23
C ASN A 21 2.82 11.43 4.27
N PRO A 22 4.02 12.03 4.07
CA PRO A 22 4.99 11.46 3.12
C PRO A 22 5.39 10.01 3.42
N THR A 23 5.40 9.60 4.69
CA THR A 23 5.73 8.23 5.05
C THR A 23 4.67 7.25 4.54
N HIS A 24 3.39 7.63 4.64
CA HIS A 24 2.31 6.81 4.09
C HIS A 24 2.47 6.68 2.57
N ILE A 25 2.83 7.76 1.90
CA ILE A 25 2.99 7.75 0.44
C ILE A 25 4.14 6.83 0.05
N SER A 26 5.27 6.93 0.76
CA SER A 26 6.42 6.08 0.51
C SER A 26 6.07 4.60 0.69
N LEU A 27 5.37 4.29 1.78
CA LEU A 27 4.93 2.92 2.05
C LEU A 27 3.99 2.42 0.96
N TYR A 28 3.00 3.24 0.61
CA TYR A 28 2.04 2.85 -0.41
C TYR A 28 2.72 2.57 -1.76
N MET A 29 3.67 3.41 -2.15
CA MET A 29 4.38 3.22 -3.42
C MET A 29 5.22 1.95 -3.41
N ALA A 30 5.82 1.59 -2.26
CA ALA A 30 6.54 0.32 -2.12
C ALA A 30 5.58 -0.86 -2.31
N LEU A 31 4.40 -0.80 -1.67
CA LEU A 31 3.39 -1.85 -1.82
C LEU A 31 2.90 -1.93 -3.27
N PHE A 32 2.72 -0.80 -3.91
CA PHE A 32 2.32 -0.76 -5.31
C PHE A 32 3.34 -1.47 -6.19
N GLN A 33 4.63 -1.28 -5.91
CA GLN A 33 5.70 -1.93 -6.66
C GLN A 33 5.64 -3.45 -6.50
N PHE A 34 5.41 -3.94 -5.28
CA PHE A 34 5.24 -5.38 -5.07
C PHE A 34 4.00 -5.92 -5.77
N TRP A 35 2.94 -5.14 -5.80
CA TRP A 35 1.73 -5.51 -6.52
C TRP A 35 2.00 -5.59 -8.02
N ASN A 36 2.73 -4.61 -8.56
CA ASN A 36 3.16 -4.63 -9.95
C ASN A 36 3.96 -5.90 -10.27
N CYS A 37 4.92 -6.25 -9.41
CA CYS A 37 5.70 -7.48 -9.58
C CYS A 37 4.85 -8.74 -9.50
N ASN A 38 3.71 -8.67 -8.82
CA ASN A 38 2.77 -9.78 -8.71
C ASN A 38 1.72 -9.72 -9.82
N LEU A 39 2.00 -9.01 -10.89
CA LEU A 39 1.12 -8.84 -12.06
C LEU A 39 -0.24 -8.27 -11.67
N PHE A 40 -0.26 -7.39 -10.66
CA PHE A 40 -1.46 -6.74 -10.12
C PHE A 40 -2.51 -7.71 -9.61
N LYS A 41 -2.08 -8.89 -9.18
CA LYS A 41 -2.96 -9.86 -8.56
C LYS A 41 -2.94 -9.73 -7.06
N ASN A 42 -4.08 -9.92 -6.44
CA ASN A 42 -4.25 -9.94 -4.99
C ASN A 42 -4.46 -11.38 -4.53
N PRO A 43 -4.07 -11.74 -3.31
CA PRO A 43 -3.29 -10.90 -2.39
C PRO A 43 -1.82 -10.83 -2.77
N VAL A 44 -1.14 -9.80 -2.26
CA VAL A 44 0.31 -9.68 -2.39
C VAL A 44 0.91 -10.13 -1.07
N THR A 45 1.83 -11.08 -1.12
CA THR A 45 2.57 -11.51 0.07
C THR A 45 3.77 -10.59 0.22
N ILE A 46 3.90 -9.97 1.38
CA ILE A 46 4.96 -9.00 1.64
C ILE A 46 5.85 -9.45 2.79
N SER A 47 7.13 -9.13 2.67
CA SER A 47 8.10 -9.25 3.76
C SER A 47 8.30 -7.86 4.34
N ARG A 48 8.15 -7.74 5.67
CA ARG A 48 8.36 -6.47 6.36
C ARG A 48 9.71 -5.86 6.00
N ASP A 49 10.76 -6.66 6.06
CA ASP A 49 12.11 -6.16 5.83
C ASP A 49 12.30 -5.64 4.41
N GLU A 50 11.75 -6.33 3.42
CA GLU A 50 11.82 -5.88 2.03
C GLU A 50 11.03 -4.59 1.82
N VAL A 51 9.82 -4.52 2.37
CA VAL A 51 9.00 -3.33 2.22
C VAL A 51 9.65 -2.14 2.92
N MET A 52 10.19 -2.35 4.11
CA MET A 52 10.88 -1.28 4.84
C MET A 52 12.09 -0.79 4.06
N GLN A 53 12.83 -1.69 3.43
CA GLN A 53 14.00 -1.32 2.65
C GLN A 53 13.63 -0.44 1.46
N ILE A 54 12.59 -0.82 0.72
CA ILE A 54 12.18 -0.08 -0.48
C ILE A 54 11.51 1.24 -0.12
N SER A 55 10.68 1.24 0.93
CA SER A 55 10.00 2.45 1.37
C SER A 55 10.90 3.41 2.14
N LYS A 56 12.10 2.96 2.50
CA LYS A 56 13.06 3.73 3.30
C LYS A 56 12.56 4.05 4.70
N ILE A 57 11.68 3.21 5.23
CA ILE A 57 11.20 3.33 6.61
C ILE A 57 12.09 2.45 7.48
N SER A 58 12.81 3.06 8.41
CA SER A 58 13.75 2.34 9.25
C SER A 58 13.18 1.90 10.59
N SER A 59 12.07 2.49 11.01
CA SER A 59 11.44 2.16 12.29
C SER A 59 10.31 1.15 12.08
N LYS A 60 10.39 0.01 12.77
CA LYS A 60 9.33 -1.00 12.71
C LYS A 60 8.01 -0.45 13.24
N ALA A 61 8.07 0.38 14.29
CA ALA A 61 6.86 1.00 14.85
C ALA A 61 6.20 1.91 13.83
N THR A 62 6.98 2.73 13.14
CA THR A 62 6.46 3.61 12.09
C THR A 62 5.87 2.82 10.94
N TYR A 63 6.56 1.76 10.52
CA TYR A 63 6.09 0.88 9.46
C TYR A 63 4.70 0.31 9.78
N HIS A 64 4.57 -0.30 10.97
CA HIS A 64 3.29 -0.91 11.36
C HIS A 64 2.19 0.12 11.54
N LYS A 65 2.52 1.28 12.10
CA LYS A 65 1.55 2.36 12.28
C LYS A 65 1.00 2.82 10.94
N CYS A 66 1.89 3.08 9.98
CA CYS A 66 1.48 3.55 8.67
C CYS A 66 0.71 2.49 7.89
N LEU A 67 1.11 1.23 8.03
CA LEU A 67 0.42 0.13 7.37
C LEU A 67 -1.01 0.00 7.88
N LYS A 68 -1.18 0.07 9.21
CA LYS A 68 -2.51 0.03 9.83
C LYS A 68 -3.35 1.25 9.46
N ASN A 69 -2.71 2.42 9.34
CA ASN A 69 -3.41 3.63 8.92
C ASN A 69 -3.94 3.50 7.49
N LEU A 70 -3.11 3.00 6.57
CA LEU A 70 -3.54 2.79 5.19
C LEU A 70 -4.70 1.80 5.13
N HIS A 71 -4.67 0.77 5.97
CA HIS A 71 -5.77 -0.18 6.07
C HIS A 71 -7.04 0.51 6.59
N ALA A 72 -6.93 1.25 7.68
CA ALA A 72 -8.08 1.91 8.30
C ALA A 72 -8.70 2.96 7.37
N LEU A 73 -7.87 3.63 6.57
CA LEU A 73 -8.33 4.66 5.65
C LEU A 73 -8.83 4.10 4.31
N GLY A 74 -8.74 2.78 4.13
CA GLY A 74 -9.31 2.13 2.95
C GLY A 74 -8.44 2.11 1.71
N TYR A 75 -7.14 2.36 1.84
CA TYR A 75 -6.23 2.28 0.69
C TYR A 75 -5.80 0.85 0.39
N ILE A 76 -5.74 0.02 1.42
CA ILE A 76 -5.36 -1.39 1.32
C ILE A 76 -6.19 -2.21 2.31
N ASN A 77 -6.15 -3.54 2.14
CA ASN A 77 -6.62 -4.46 3.18
C ASN A 77 -5.42 -5.26 3.63
N TYR A 78 -5.02 -5.06 4.88
CA TYR A 78 -3.83 -5.68 5.44
C TYR A 78 -4.22 -6.83 6.37
N GLU A 79 -3.63 -8.00 6.12
CA GLU A 79 -3.82 -9.17 6.97
C GLU A 79 -2.47 -9.57 7.54
N PRO A 80 -2.22 -9.26 8.83
CA PRO A 80 -0.96 -9.66 9.45
C PRO A 80 -0.87 -11.17 9.59
N SER A 81 0.34 -11.70 9.43
CA SER A 81 0.59 -13.13 9.61
C SER A 81 1.26 -13.34 10.95
N PHE A 82 0.81 -14.37 11.68
CA PHE A 82 1.46 -14.79 12.90
C PHE A 82 2.57 -15.80 12.62
N ASN A 83 2.72 -16.22 11.38
CA ASN A 83 3.77 -17.12 10.96
C ASN A 83 4.84 -16.31 10.22
N SER A 84 6.02 -16.15 10.85
CA SER A 84 7.10 -15.33 10.29
C SER A 84 7.63 -15.84 8.96
N PHE A 85 7.41 -17.10 8.63
CA PHE A 85 7.86 -17.67 7.37
C PHE A 85 6.92 -17.36 6.20
N LYS A 86 5.66 -17.06 6.49
CA LYS A 86 4.68 -16.83 5.44
C LYS A 86 4.57 -15.38 4.98
N GLY A 87 5.08 -14.44 5.80
CA GLY A 87 4.90 -13.03 5.55
C GLY A 87 3.46 -12.60 5.74
N SER A 88 3.20 -11.33 5.56
CA SER A 88 1.86 -10.78 5.68
C SER A 88 1.22 -10.67 4.30
N GLN A 89 -0.11 -10.57 4.29
CA GLN A 89 -0.89 -10.46 3.05
C GLN A 89 -1.46 -9.06 2.95
N VAL A 90 -1.38 -8.49 1.76
CA VAL A 90 -1.97 -7.19 1.47
C VAL A 90 -2.82 -7.31 0.22
N HIS A 91 -4.07 -6.88 0.31
CA HIS A 91 -4.94 -6.72 -0.85
C HIS A 91 -4.91 -5.25 -1.23
N MET A 92 -4.40 -4.94 -2.41
CA MET A 92 -4.39 -3.57 -2.89
C MET A 92 -5.78 -3.23 -3.42
N VAL A 93 -6.36 -2.16 -2.87
CA VAL A 93 -7.67 -1.70 -3.31
C VAL A 93 -7.50 -0.95 -4.63
N CYS A 94 -8.34 -1.24 -5.61
CA CYS A 94 -8.26 -0.54 -6.89
C CYS A 94 -8.73 0.90 -6.71
N LEU A 95 -7.82 1.84 -6.92
CA LEU A 95 -8.10 3.27 -6.77
C LEU A 95 -8.24 3.98 -8.12
N ALA A 96 -8.35 3.22 -9.20
CA ALA A 96 -8.52 3.80 -10.51
C ALA A 96 -9.75 4.69 -10.53
N LYS A 97 -9.54 5.95 -10.90
CA LYS A 97 -10.63 6.93 -10.94
C LYS A 97 -11.56 6.60 -12.08
N LYS A 98 -12.83 6.37 -11.76
CA LYS A 98 -13.84 6.15 -12.78
C LYS A 98 -14.20 7.47 -13.41
N ILE A 99 -14.30 7.45 -14.73
CA ILE A 99 -14.75 8.63 -15.44
C ILE A 99 -16.26 8.72 -15.29
N GLN A 100 -16.71 9.83 -14.72
CA GLN A 100 -18.14 10.09 -14.55
C GLN A 100 -18.63 10.91 -15.73
N LYS A 101 -19.73 10.51 -16.28
CA LYS A 101 -20.35 11.24 -17.37
C LYS A 101 -21.49 12.07 -16.88
#